data_49d4162361ca3eb5f67b727376583451
#
_entry.id   49d4162361ca3eb5f67b727376583451
#
_cell.length_a   1.000
_cell.length_b   1.000
_cell.length_c   1.000
_cell.angle_alpha   90.00
_cell.angle_beta   90.00
_cell.angle_gamma   90.00
#
_symmetry.space_group_name_H-M   'P 1'
#
loop_
_entity.id
_entity.type
_entity.pdbx_description
1 polymer ?
#
loop_
_entity_poly.entity_id
_entity_poly.type
_entity_poly.pdbx_seq_one_letter_code
_entity_poly.pdbx_strand_id
1 'polypeptide(L)'
;NFDGTMNEPAVLPARLPNLLLNGTTGIAVGMATDVPPHNLREVAAACVLLLDKPKSTLEDICEHIQGPDYPTDAEIITPRADILKIYQSGRGSVRMRAIYHVDDGDVVITALPHQVSGAKVIEQMQAKKLPMVADLRDESDHENPCRIVIVPRSNRVSSTELMQHLFATTDLESSYRVNTNVIGLDGRPQVKDLRSMLVEWLVFRVETVRKRLQ
;
A
#
# COMPACT_ATOMS: atom_id res chain seq x y z
N ASN A 1 7.81 -17.71 -29.27
CA ASN A 1 7.40 -16.42 -29.83
C ASN A 1 6.08 -16.57 -30.58
N PHE A 2 5.51 -15.47 -31.10
CA PHE A 2 4.18 -15.42 -31.71
C PHE A 2 4.08 -16.29 -32.97
N ASP A 3 5.13 -16.39 -33.80
CA ASP A 3 5.15 -17.16 -35.03
C ASP A 3 5.66 -18.60 -34.87
N GLY A 4 6.02 -19.02 -33.67
CA GLY A 4 6.50 -20.37 -33.35
C GLY A 4 7.91 -20.72 -33.91
N THR A 5 8.62 -19.72 -34.42
CA THR A 5 9.95 -19.95 -35.03
C THR A 5 11.08 -19.99 -34.02
N MET A 6 10.89 -19.37 -32.84
CA MET A 6 11.90 -19.30 -31.78
C MET A 6 11.25 -19.58 -30.41
N ASN A 7 11.97 -20.27 -29.54
CA ASN A 7 11.58 -20.47 -28.17
C ASN A 7 11.90 -19.21 -27.33
N GLU A 8 10.99 -18.85 -26.45
CA GLU A 8 11.19 -17.78 -25.48
C GLU A 8 10.85 -18.27 -24.05
N PRO A 9 11.41 -17.65 -23.00
CA PRO A 9 11.12 -18.06 -21.63
C PRO A 9 9.63 -17.87 -21.32
N ALA A 10 8.99 -18.91 -20.78
CA ALA A 10 7.61 -18.81 -20.28
C ALA A 10 7.53 -18.01 -18.97
N VAL A 11 8.60 -18.02 -18.18
CA VAL A 11 8.70 -17.33 -16.87
C VAL A 11 10.11 -16.76 -16.72
N LEU A 12 10.21 -15.53 -16.27
CA LEU A 12 11.46 -14.88 -15.86
C LEU A 12 11.57 -14.88 -14.34
N PRO A 13 12.36 -15.80 -13.74
CA PRO A 13 12.42 -15.96 -12.30
C PRO A 13 13.08 -14.74 -11.63
N ALA A 14 12.30 -14.02 -10.80
CA ALA A 14 12.81 -12.91 -10.02
C ALA A 14 13.70 -13.39 -8.86
N ARG A 15 14.72 -12.60 -8.51
CA ARG A 15 15.59 -12.87 -7.35
C ARG A 15 14.93 -12.52 -6.01
N LEU A 16 13.97 -11.64 -6.05
CA LEU A 16 13.21 -11.14 -4.89
C LEU A 16 11.72 -11.37 -5.13
N PRO A 17 10.88 -11.44 -4.11
CA PRO A 17 9.43 -11.60 -4.25
C PRO A 17 8.77 -10.29 -4.69
N ASN A 18 9.03 -9.87 -5.93
CA ASN A 18 8.60 -8.58 -6.48
C ASN A 18 7.08 -8.38 -6.41
N LEU A 19 6.30 -9.44 -6.43
CA LEU A 19 4.85 -9.37 -6.24
C LEU A 19 4.48 -8.66 -4.94
N LEU A 20 5.16 -8.97 -3.84
CA LEU A 20 4.95 -8.33 -2.55
C LEU A 20 5.66 -6.98 -2.44
N LEU A 21 6.86 -6.85 -3.01
CA LEU A 21 7.64 -5.62 -2.89
C LEU A 21 7.00 -4.47 -3.65
N ASN A 22 6.61 -4.71 -4.89
CA ASN A 22 6.03 -3.68 -5.76
C ASN A 22 4.51 -3.60 -5.63
N GLY A 23 3.89 -4.65 -5.12
CA GLY A 23 2.45 -4.82 -5.23
C GLY A 23 2.00 -5.03 -6.68
N THR A 24 0.73 -5.27 -6.86
CA THR A 24 0.11 -5.35 -8.18
C THR A 24 -1.38 -5.12 -8.10
N THR A 25 -1.93 -4.51 -9.12
CA THR A 25 -3.37 -4.35 -9.31
C THR A 25 -3.71 -4.81 -10.73
N GLY A 26 -4.72 -5.65 -10.85
CA GLY A 26 -5.15 -6.14 -12.15
C GLY A 26 -6.59 -6.64 -12.14
N ILE A 27 -7.29 -6.39 -13.24
CA ILE A 27 -8.68 -6.81 -13.43
C ILE A 27 -8.71 -7.74 -14.65
N ALA A 28 -9.16 -8.98 -14.43
CA ALA A 28 -9.42 -9.96 -15.46
C ALA A 28 -10.90 -10.31 -15.49
N VAL A 29 -11.31 -11.07 -16.49
CA VAL A 29 -12.70 -11.56 -16.57
C VAL A 29 -12.93 -12.58 -15.45
N GLY A 30 -13.86 -12.27 -14.56
CA GLY A 30 -14.24 -13.13 -13.44
C GLY A 30 -13.30 -13.12 -12.23
N MET A 31 -12.19 -12.37 -12.27
CA MET A 31 -11.26 -12.25 -11.14
C MET A 31 -10.53 -10.92 -11.12
N ALA A 32 -10.05 -10.53 -9.94
CA ALA A 32 -9.20 -9.37 -9.74
C ALA A 32 -8.12 -9.67 -8.72
N THR A 33 -7.03 -8.94 -8.79
CA THR A 33 -5.96 -8.95 -7.78
C THR A 33 -5.64 -7.53 -7.35
N ASP A 34 -5.39 -7.35 -6.06
CA ASP A 34 -4.92 -6.10 -5.45
C ASP A 34 -3.95 -6.46 -4.32
N VAL A 35 -2.69 -6.60 -4.65
CA VAL A 35 -1.63 -6.88 -3.68
C VAL A 35 -0.93 -5.55 -3.35
N PRO A 36 -0.97 -5.10 -2.09
CA PRO A 36 -0.28 -3.87 -1.70
C PRO A 36 1.24 -4.06 -1.71
N PRO A 37 2.02 -3.00 -1.92
CA PRO A 37 3.47 -3.04 -1.82
C PRO A 37 3.92 -3.20 -0.36
N HIS A 38 5.14 -3.76 -0.16
CA HIS A 38 5.71 -4.01 1.15
C HIS A 38 7.18 -3.60 1.19
N ASN A 39 7.68 -3.35 2.40
CA ASN A 39 9.06 -2.96 2.62
C ASN A 39 10.04 -4.12 2.33
N LEU A 40 11.07 -3.83 1.54
CA LEU A 40 12.08 -4.82 1.15
C LEU A 40 12.77 -5.48 2.35
N ARG A 41 13.15 -4.70 3.35
CA ARG A 41 13.87 -5.22 4.53
C ARG A 41 12.98 -6.14 5.35
N GLU A 42 11.72 -5.78 5.53
CA GLU A 42 10.73 -6.57 6.26
C GLU A 42 10.45 -7.90 5.55
N VAL A 43 10.22 -7.85 4.24
CA VAL A 43 9.97 -9.06 3.43
C VAL A 43 11.21 -9.95 3.40
N ALA A 44 12.41 -9.39 3.27
CA ALA A 44 13.65 -10.17 3.31
C ALA A 44 13.84 -10.84 4.67
N ALA A 45 13.59 -10.13 5.77
CA ALA A 45 13.68 -10.68 7.13
C ALA A 45 12.66 -11.84 7.33
N ALA A 46 11.44 -11.70 6.84
CA ALA A 46 10.43 -12.75 6.87
C ALA A 46 10.84 -13.98 6.05
N CYS A 47 11.46 -13.77 4.88
CA CYS A 47 12.01 -14.87 4.07
C CYS A 47 13.14 -15.62 4.81
N VAL A 48 14.05 -14.90 5.45
CA VAL A 48 15.14 -15.50 6.25
C VAL A 48 14.56 -16.29 7.42
N LEU A 49 13.58 -15.72 8.14
CA LEU A 49 12.88 -16.42 9.20
C LEU A 49 12.29 -17.76 8.72
N LEU A 50 11.62 -17.78 7.57
CA LEU A 50 11.02 -19.00 7.01
C LEU A 50 12.05 -20.02 6.53
N LEU A 51 13.23 -19.57 6.08
CA LEU A 51 14.34 -20.48 5.74
C LEU A 51 14.95 -21.14 6.99
N ASP A 52 15.14 -20.37 8.06
CA ASP A 52 15.70 -20.85 9.32
C ASP A 52 14.69 -21.67 10.12
N LYS A 53 13.42 -21.25 10.13
CA LYS A 53 12.31 -21.84 10.87
C LYS A 53 11.09 -22.05 9.95
N PRO A 54 11.07 -23.13 9.14
CA PRO A 54 9.99 -23.36 8.15
C PRO A 54 8.58 -23.49 8.74
N LYS A 55 8.48 -23.76 10.05
CA LYS A 55 7.20 -23.90 10.78
C LYS A 55 6.70 -22.61 11.41
N SER A 56 7.39 -21.48 11.21
CA SER A 56 6.94 -20.18 11.71
C SER A 56 5.51 -19.86 11.28
N THR A 57 4.76 -19.28 12.20
CA THR A 57 3.35 -18.93 12.00
C THR A 57 3.22 -17.63 11.21
N LEU A 58 1.99 -17.24 10.85
CA LEU A 58 1.72 -15.94 10.26
C LEU A 58 2.04 -14.80 11.23
N GLU A 59 1.75 -15.01 12.51
CA GLU A 59 2.05 -14.06 13.59
C GLU A 59 3.55 -13.80 13.69
N ASP A 60 4.40 -14.85 13.64
CA ASP A 60 5.86 -14.70 13.64
C ASP A 60 6.35 -13.88 12.41
N ILE A 61 5.75 -14.10 11.25
CA ILE A 61 6.05 -13.34 10.03
C ILE A 61 5.63 -11.88 10.20
N CYS A 62 4.49 -11.62 10.83
CA CYS A 62 3.97 -10.28 11.05
C CYS A 62 4.71 -9.50 12.16
N GLU A 63 5.64 -10.12 12.88
CA GLU A 63 6.62 -9.40 13.69
C GLU A 63 7.63 -8.64 12.82
N HIS A 64 7.92 -9.14 11.63
CA HIS A 64 8.78 -8.49 10.64
C HIS A 64 7.99 -7.63 9.67
N ILE A 65 6.91 -8.16 9.07
CA ILE A 65 6.04 -7.44 8.14
C ILE A 65 4.87 -6.88 8.93
N GLN A 66 4.97 -5.62 9.33
CA GLN A 66 3.96 -4.99 10.18
C GLN A 66 2.71 -4.55 9.41
N GLY A 67 2.86 -4.25 8.13
CA GLY A 67 1.80 -3.80 7.24
C GLY A 67 2.31 -3.52 5.83
N PRO A 68 1.43 -3.10 4.91
CA PRO A 68 1.83 -2.58 3.61
C PRO A 68 2.72 -1.35 3.76
N ASP A 69 3.62 -1.14 2.79
CA ASP A 69 4.51 0.01 2.70
C ASP A 69 4.28 0.71 1.35
N TYR A 70 3.36 1.67 1.34
CA TYR A 70 3.04 2.45 0.15
C TYR A 70 4.08 3.55 -0.09
N PRO A 71 4.34 3.96 -1.35
CA PRO A 71 5.31 5.00 -1.68
C PRO A 71 4.76 6.40 -1.36
N THR A 72 4.46 6.65 -0.11
CA THR A 72 3.98 7.93 0.45
C THR A 72 4.28 7.97 1.93
N ASP A 73 4.47 9.16 2.49
CA ASP A 73 4.66 9.38 3.92
C ASP A 73 3.34 9.43 4.70
N ALA A 74 2.21 9.15 4.07
CA ALA A 74 0.90 9.12 4.72
C ALA A 74 0.78 7.95 5.72
N GLU A 75 -0.13 8.06 6.66
CA GLU A 75 -0.29 7.13 7.77
C GLU A 75 -1.33 6.04 7.46
N ILE A 76 -0.98 4.77 7.72
CA ILE A 76 -1.95 3.67 7.74
C ILE A 76 -2.65 3.67 9.10
N ILE A 77 -3.96 3.92 9.10
CA ILE A 77 -4.79 3.99 10.31
C ILE A 77 -5.58 2.72 10.60
N THR A 78 -5.42 1.69 9.75
CA THR A 78 -6.03 0.38 10.00
C THR A 78 -5.36 -0.29 11.19
N PRO A 79 -6.12 -0.73 12.21
CA PRO A 79 -5.55 -1.39 13.39
C PRO A 79 -4.75 -2.64 13.02
N ARG A 80 -3.64 -2.89 13.75
CA ARG A 80 -2.76 -4.04 13.51
C ARG A 80 -3.51 -5.39 13.52
N ALA A 81 -4.49 -5.55 14.40
CA ALA A 81 -5.31 -6.76 14.46
C ALA A 81 -6.11 -6.99 13.17
N ASP A 82 -6.55 -5.93 12.51
CA ASP A 82 -7.28 -6.04 11.25
C ASP A 82 -6.33 -6.26 10.07
N ILE A 83 -5.13 -5.67 10.09
CA ILE A 83 -4.06 -6.00 9.12
C ILE A 83 -3.71 -7.49 9.19
N LEU A 84 -3.58 -8.06 10.40
CA LEU A 84 -3.32 -9.49 10.58
C LEU A 84 -4.43 -10.36 9.98
N LYS A 85 -5.71 -9.99 10.18
CA LYS A 85 -6.85 -10.68 9.55
C LYS A 85 -6.82 -10.58 8.02
N ILE A 86 -6.42 -9.42 7.48
CA ILE A 86 -6.24 -9.23 6.03
C ILE A 86 -5.16 -10.18 5.52
N TYR A 87 -4.01 -10.25 6.17
CA TYR A 87 -2.93 -11.16 5.81
C TYR A 87 -3.29 -12.64 5.93
N GLN A 88 -4.14 -12.98 6.90
CA GLN A 88 -4.63 -14.35 7.10
C GLN A 88 -5.65 -14.75 6.03
N SER A 89 -6.58 -13.86 5.69
CA SER A 89 -7.65 -14.16 4.74
C SER A 89 -7.28 -13.86 3.27
N GLY A 90 -6.26 -13.05 3.05
CA GLY A 90 -5.91 -12.51 1.74
C GLY A 90 -6.92 -11.51 1.19
N ARG A 91 -7.85 -11.00 2.01
CA ARG A 91 -8.90 -10.06 1.61
C ARG A 91 -9.17 -9.03 2.68
N GLY A 92 -9.48 -7.82 2.25
CA GLY A 92 -9.87 -6.73 3.13
C GLY A 92 -9.63 -5.37 2.52
N SER A 93 -9.48 -4.37 3.38
CA SER A 93 -9.11 -3.01 2.98
C SER A 93 -8.23 -2.36 4.03
N VAL A 94 -7.25 -1.59 3.55
CA VAL A 94 -6.36 -0.79 4.38
C VAL A 94 -6.76 0.67 4.24
N ARG A 95 -6.92 1.38 5.34
CA ARG A 95 -7.22 2.82 5.34
C ARG A 95 -5.94 3.60 5.59
N MET A 96 -5.78 4.65 4.79
CA MET A 96 -4.64 5.56 4.85
C MET A 96 -5.13 6.98 4.97
N ARG A 97 -4.42 7.79 5.74
CA ARG A 97 -4.78 9.17 6.08
C ARG A 97 -3.60 10.09 5.81
N ALA A 98 -3.91 11.28 5.28
CA ALA A 98 -2.93 12.36 5.11
C ALA A 98 -2.30 12.77 6.44
N ILE A 99 -1.04 13.20 6.39
CA ILE A 99 -0.33 13.80 7.53
C ILE A 99 -0.43 15.32 7.44
N TYR A 100 -0.67 15.94 8.57
CA TYR A 100 -0.72 17.38 8.70
C TYR A 100 -0.12 17.85 10.03
N HIS A 101 0.26 19.10 10.08
CA HIS A 101 0.59 19.82 11.31
C HIS A 101 -0.06 21.21 11.31
N VAL A 102 -0.04 21.87 12.43
CA VAL A 102 -0.52 23.25 12.56
C VAL A 102 0.69 24.17 12.67
N ASP A 103 0.74 25.19 11.82
CA ASP A 103 1.81 26.18 11.76
C ASP A 103 1.18 27.58 11.76
N ASP A 104 1.45 28.37 12.80
CA ASP A 104 0.90 29.73 13.04
C ASP A 104 -0.63 29.81 12.85
N GLY A 105 -1.34 28.76 13.23
CA GLY A 105 -2.80 28.65 13.13
C GLY A 105 -3.32 28.10 11.79
N ASP A 106 -2.48 28.00 10.78
CA ASP A 106 -2.80 27.34 9.52
C ASP A 106 -2.61 25.83 9.60
N VAL A 107 -3.41 25.07 8.87
CA VAL A 107 -3.24 23.62 8.74
C VAL A 107 -2.43 23.32 7.50
N VAL A 108 -1.28 22.67 7.68
CA VAL A 108 -0.36 22.32 6.59
C VAL A 108 -0.37 20.81 6.39
N ILE A 109 -0.81 20.36 5.22
CA ILE A 109 -0.78 18.95 4.82
C ILE A 109 0.55 18.67 4.14
N THR A 110 1.30 17.68 4.65
CA THR A 110 2.64 17.33 4.19
C THR A 110 2.74 15.99 3.50
N ALA A 111 1.73 15.14 3.64
CA ALA A 111 1.67 13.86 2.93
C ALA A 111 0.23 13.51 2.58
N LEU A 112 0.04 12.94 1.40
CA LEU A 112 -1.26 12.50 0.89
C LEU A 112 -1.32 10.98 0.81
N PRO A 113 -2.50 10.36 0.92
CA PRO A 113 -2.71 8.95 0.66
C PRO A 113 -2.22 8.53 -0.73
N HIS A 114 -1.88 7.27 -0.89
CA HIS A 114 -1.37 6.71 -2.14
C HIS A 114 -2.28 7.03 -3.34
N GLN A 115 -1.70 7.47 -4.47
CA GLN A 115 -2.41 7.85 -5.70
C GLN A 115 -3.42 9.00 -5.56
N VAL A 116 -3.35 9.77 -4.49
CA VAL A 116 -4.15 10.97 -4.31
C VAL A 116 -3.31 12.19 -4.72
N SER A 117 -3.83 13.00 -5.63
CA SER A 117 -3.16 14.25 -6.05
C SER A 117 -3.63 15.45 -5.24
N GLY A 118 -2.71 16.39 -4.96
CA GLY A 118 -3.02 17.63 -4.26
C GLY A 118 -4.10 18.45 -4.97
N ALA A 119 -4.02 18.56 -6.29
CA ALA A 119 -5.00 19.29 -7.09
C ALA A 119 -6.42 18.72 -6.92
N LYS A 120 -6.58 17.39 -6.91
CA LYS A 120 -7.88 16.75 -6.68
C LYS A 120 -8.43 17.05 -5.28
N VAL A 121 -7.58 17.01 -4.27
CA VAL A 121 -7.99 17.31 -2.90
C VAL A 121 -8.43 18.77 -2.76
N ILE A 122 -7.69 19.70 -3.35
CA ILE A 122 -8.03 21.13 -3.35
C ILE A 122 -9.37 21.36 -4.07
N GLU A 123 -9.58 20.73 -5.23
CA GLU A 123 -10.85 20.79 -5.95
C GLU A 123 -12.03 20.26 -5.09
N GLN A 124 -11.84 19.12 -4.41
CA GLN A 124 -12.83 18.57 -3.50
C GLN A 124 -13.16 19.52 -2.35
N MET A 125 -12.15 20.17 -1.76
CA MET A 125 -12.34 21.14 -0.68
C MET A 125 -13.08 22.39 -1.17
N GLN A 126 -12.71 22.92 -2.33
CA GLN A 126 -13.38 24.07 -2.96
C GLN A 126 -14.84 23.78 -3.31
N ALA A 127 -15.11 22.60 -3.87
CA ALA A 127 -16.47 22.18 -4.22
C ALA A 127 -17.41 22.13 -3.01
N LYS A 128 -16.87 21.86 -1.81
CA LYS A 128 -17.65 21.76 -0.56
C LYS A 128 -17.98 23.12 0.06
N LYS A 129 -17.40 24.22 -0.43
CA LYS A 129 -17.62 25.60 0.07
C LYS A 129 -17.59 25.65 1.62
N LEU A 130 -16.49 25.18 2.20
CA LEU A 130 -16.34 25.08 3.65
C LEU A 130 -16.39 26.45 4.33
N PRO A 131 -17.38 26.74 5.16
CA PRO A 131 -17.55 28.08 5.77
C PRO A 131 -16.43 28.40 6.76
N MET A 132 -15.75 27.39 7.29
CA MET A 132 -14.67 27.50 8.28
C MET A 132 -13.30 27.76 7.65
N VAL A 133 -13.18 27.66 6.32
CA VAL A 133 -11.94 27.89 5.59
C VAL A 133 -11.98 29.27 4.94
N ALA A 134 -10.94 30.07 5.14
CA ALA A 134 -10.76 31.38 4.51
C ALA A 134 -10.06 31.26 3.17
N ASP A 135 -9.00 30.45 3.10
CA ASP A 135 -8.17 30.32 1.90
C ASP A 135 -7.56 28.91 1.82
N LEU A 136 -7.26 28.46 0.60
CA LEU A 136 -6.59 27.21 0.27
C LEU A 136 -5.45 27.51 -0.69
N ARG A 137 -4.23 27.11 -0.32
CA ARG A 137 -3.04 27.34 -1.13
C ARG A 137 -2.29 26.06 -1.39
N ASP A 138 -1.85 25.85 -2.61
CA ASP A 138 -0.88 24.84 -2.96
C ASP A 138 0.51 25.51 -2.97
N GLU A 139 1.29 25.19 -1.96
CA GLU A 139 2.66 25.68 -1.79
C GLU A 139 3.68 24.56 -2.06
N SER A 140 3.25 23.50 -2.73
CA SER A 140 4.12 22.39 -3.10
C SER A 140 5.19 22.86 -4.08
N ASP A 141 6.44 22.47 -3.81
CA ASP A 141 7.60 22.80 -4.62
C ASP A 141 8.57 21.61 -4.70
N HIS A 142 9.75 21.83 -5.24
CA HIS A 142 10.78 20.80 -5.38
C HIS A 142 11.32 20.31 -4.01
N GLU A 143 11.39 21.18 -3.02
CA GLU A 143 11.87 20.84 -1.66
C GLU A 143 10.76 20.22 -0.82
N ASN A 144 9.51 20.67 -1.03
CA ASN A 144 8.32 20.20 -0.35
C ASN A 144 7.31 19.68 -1.38
N PRO A 145 7.44 18.43 -1.85
CA PRO A 145 6.60 17.87 -2.92
C PRO A 145 5.10 17.82 -2.58
N CYS A 146 4.76 17.90 -1.31
CA CYS A 146 3.40 18.04 -0.81
C CYS A 146 3.38 19.09 0.30
N ARG A 147 2.82 20.27 0.00
CA ARG A 147 2.57 21.34 0.96
C ARG A 147 1.27 22.05 0.59
N ILE A 148 0.17 21.59 1.17
CA ILE A 148 -1.16 22.21 0.99
C ILE A 148 -1.50 22.93 2.29
N VAL A 149 -1.73 24.23 2.18
CA VAL A 149 -2.03 25.12 3.32
C VAL A 149 -3.51 25.44 3.33
N ILE A 150 -4.16 25.18 4.45
CA ILE A 150 -5.55 25.51 4.72
C ILE A 150 -5.57 26.61 5.77
N VAL A 151 -6.04 27.80 5.38
CA VAL A 151 -6.18 28.95 6.28
C VAL A 151 -7.57 28.96 6.90
N PRO A 152 -7.70 28.76 8.24
CA PRO A 152 -8.99 28.87 8.91
C PRO A 152 -9.52 30.30 8.86
N ARG A 153 -10.85 30.45 8.85
CA ARG A 153 -11.49 31.77 8.82
C ARG A 153 -11.30 32.58 10.10
N SER A 154 -11.08 31.90 11.22
CA SER A 154 -10.81 32.53 12.49
C SER A 154 -10.05 31.58 13.43
N ASN A 155 -9.34 32.13 14.41
CA ASN A 155 -8.62 31.36 15.42
C ASN A 155 -9.56 30.55 16.35
N ARG A 156 -10.88 30.66 16.20
CA ARG A 156 -11.86 29.86 16.93
C ARG A 156 -12.17 28.53 16.24
N VAL A 157 -11.76 28.35 14.99
CA VAL A 157 -11.94 27.11 14.27
C VAL A 157 -10.95 26.09 14.82
N SER A 158 -11.46 24.98 15.34
CA SER A 158 -10.62 23.86 15.77
C SER A 158 -10.01 23.17 14.54
N SER A 159 -8.68 23.16 14.45
CA SER A 159 -7.96 22.46 13.40
C SER A 159 -8.26 20.95 13.40
N THR A 160 -8.44 20.36 14.57
CA THR A 160 -8.80 18.95 14.72
C THR A 160 -10.18 18.64 14.15
N GLU A 161 -11.19 19.47 14.48
CA GLU A 161 -12.55 19.29 13.94
C GLU A 161 -12.60 19.52 12.43
N LEU A 162 -11.88 20.54 11.94
CA LEU A 162 -11.74 20.80 10.51
C LEU A 162 -11.15 19.57 9.79
N MET A 163 -10.06 19.02 10.31
CA MET A 163 -9.41 17.87 9.70
C MET A 163 -10.26 16.60 9.80
N GLN A 164 -10.97 16.37 10.89
CA GLN A 164 -11.92 15.25 10.99
C GLN A 164 -13.02 15.34 9.94
N HIS A 165 -13.55 16.54 9.71
CA HIS A 165 -14.53 16.77 8.65
C HIS A 165 -13.93 16.51 7.26
N LEU A 166 -12.72 16.98 6.99
CA LEU A 166 -12.03 16.78 5.73
C LEU A 166 -11.69 15.31 5.47
N PHE A 167 -11.24 14.57 6.48
CA PHE A 167 -11.01 13.13 6.38
C PHE A 167 -12.29 12.36 6.02
N ALA A 168 -13.43 12.76 6.58
CA ALA A 168 -14.71 12.12 6.29
C ALA A 168 -15.29 12.46 4.91
N THR A 169 -14.84 13.56 4.29
CA THR A 169 -15.52 14.12 3.11
C THR A 169 -14.63 14.30 1.88
N THR A 170 -13.35 14.05 1.98
CA THR A 170 -12.37 14.16 0.87
C THR A 170 -11.46 12.94 0.82
N ASP A 171 -10.63 12.85 -0.22
CA ASP A 171 -9.62 11.80 -0.37
C ASP A 171 -8.40 11.96 0.56
N LEU A 172 -8.43 12.89 1.52
CA LEU A 172 -7.43 12.98 2.59
C LEU A 172 -7.42 11.76 3.50
N GLU A 173 -8.51 11.00 3.52
CA GLU A 173 -8.55 9.63 4.00
C GLU A 173 -9.11 8.75 2.88
N SER A 174 -8.40 7.67 2.55
CA SER A 174 -8.77 6.76 1.46
C SER A 174 -8.61 5.31 1.88
N SER A 175 -9.46 4.44 1.31
CA SER A 175 -9.42 3.00 1.53
C SER A 175 -8.86 2.29 0.30
N TYR A 176 -7.92 1.37 0.55
CA TYR A 176 -7.26 0.56 -0.48
C TYR A 176 -7.66 -0.89 -0.30
N ARG A 177 -8.24 -1.45 -1.34
CA ARG A 177 -8.65 -2.85 -1.34
C ARG A 177 -7.42 -3.75 -1.31
N VAL A 178 -7.51 -4.86 -0.58
CA VAL A 178 -6.54 -5.95 -0.60
C VAL A 178 -7.24 -7.21 -1.08
N ASN A 179 -6.69 -7.86 -2.09
CA ASN A 179 -7.13 -9.14 -2.61
C ASN A 179 -5.93 -9.88 -3.19
N THR A 180 -5.35 -10.78 -2.40
CA THR A 180 -4.15 -11.54 -2.76
C THR A 180 -4.49 -12.75 -3.63
N ASN A 181 -5.28 -12.52 -4.67
CA ASN A 181 -5.58 -13.52 -5.69
C ASN A 181 -4.39 -13.66 -6.62
N VAL A 182 -3.62 -14.71 -6.48
CA VAL A 182 -2.34 -14.94 -7.15
C VAL A 182 -2.27 -16.33 -7.76
N ILE A 183 -1.42 -16.51 -8.76
CA ILE A 183 -1.13 -17.82 -9.37
C ILE A 183 -0.07 -18.50 -8.52
N GLY A 184 -0.42 -19.67 -7.96
CA GLY A 184 0.49 -20.48 -7.16
C GLY A 184 1.36 -21.41 -7.98
N LEU A 185 2.08 -22.28 -7.29
CA LEU A 185 2.95 -23.31 -7.90
C LEU A 185 2.18 -24.30 -8.79
N ASP A 186 0.91 -24.50 -8.52
CA ASP A 186 -0.02 -25.34 -9.29
C ASP A 186 -0.53 -24.69 -10.59
N GLY A 187 -0.15 -23.44 -10.84
CA GLY A 187 -0.56 -22.66 -12.01
C GLY A 187 -2.02 -22.15 -11.95
N ARG A 188 -2.69 -22.27 -10.80
CA ARG A 188 -4.08 -21.85 -10.61
C ARG A 188 -4.21 -20.56 -9.81
N PRO A 189 -5.14 -19.66 -10.19
CA PRO A 189 -5.42 -18.48 -9.40
C PRO A 189 -6.15 -18.87 -8.11
N GLN A 190 -5.63 -18.39 -6.99
CA GLN A 190 -6.20 -18.61 -5.65
C GLN A 190 -5.92 -17.40 -4.77
N VAL A 191 -6.85 -17.09 -3.88
CA VAL A 191 -6.59 -16.13 -2.80
C VAL A 191 -5.72 -16.83 -1.75
N LYS A 192 -4.54 -16.28 -1.49
CA LYS A 192 -3.55 -16.85 -0.56
C LYS A 192 -3.30 -15.91 0.60
N ASP A 193 -3.07 -16.48 1.78
CA ASP A 193 -2.53 -15.76 2.93
C ASP A 193 -1.06 -15.38 2.69
N LEU A 194 -0.57 -14.40 3.46
CA LEU A 194 0.79 -13.87 3.30
C LEU A 194 1.86 -14.96 3.49
N ARG A 195 1.68 -15.85 4.47
CA ARG A 195 2.63 -16.95 4.73
C ARG A 195 2.72 -17.90 3.55
N SER A 196 1.59 -18.32 3.00
CA SER A 196 1.53 -19.23 1.83
C SER A 196 2.21 -18.61 0.62
N MET A 197 2.01 -17.31 0.36
CA MET A 197 2.69 -16.60 -0.73
C MET A 197 4.21 -16.63 -0.57
N LEU A 198 4.74 -16.36 0.62
CA LEU A 198 6.17 -16.37 0.90
C LEU A 198 6.76 -17.80 0.80
N VAL A 199 6.08 -18.78 1.36
CA VAL A 199 6.53 -20.19 1.32
C VAL A 199 6.60 -20.70 -0.11
N GLU A 200 5.55 -20.49 -0.91
CA GLU A 200 5.54 -20.92 -2.31
C GLU A 200 6.61 -20.20 -3.14
N TRP A 201 6.82 -18.89 -2.89
CA TRP A 201 7.90 -18.18 -3.56
C TRP A 201 9.28 -18.74 -3.20
N LEU A 202 9.52 -19.07 -1.94
CA LEU A 202 10.79 -19.68 -1.49
C LEU A 202 11.01 -21.04 -2.14
N VAL A 203 10.00 -21.90 -2.24
CA VAL A 203 10.07 -23.20 -2.95
C VAL A 203 10.45 -22.98 -4.41
N PHE A 204 9.72 -22.11 -5.09
CA PHE A 204 10.00 -21.75 -6.50
C PHE A 204 11.43 -21.21 -6.65
N ARG A 205 11.89 -20.37 -5.73
CA ARG A 205 13.24 -19.80 -5.79
C ARG A 205 14.33 -20.85 -5.62
N VAL A 206 14.18 -21.76 -4.65
CA VAL A 206 15.13 -22.86 -4.42
C VAL A 206 15.24 -23.75 -5.67
N GLU A 207 14.11 -24.13 -6.28
CA GLU A 207 14.10 -24.90 -7.51
C GLU A 207 14.77 -24.17 -8.68
N THR A 208 14.51 -22.88 -8.81
CA THR A 208 15.13 -22.03 -9.83
C THR A 208 16.65 -21.98 -9.68
N VAL A 209 17.15 -21.80 -8.46
CA VAL A 209 18.60 -21.80 -8.18
C VAL A 209 19.20 -23.17 -8.49
N ARG A 210 18.54 -24.26 -8.11
CA ARG A 210 18.98 -25.63 -8.40
C ARG A 210 19.09 -25.86 -9.92
N LYS A 211 18.07 -25.50 -10.69
CA LYS A 211 18.08 -25.63 -12.17
C LYS A 211 19.19 -24.78 -12.81
N ARG A 212 19.51 -23.61 -12.24
CA ARG A 212 20.57 -22.77 -12.78
C ARG A 212 21.97 -23.34 -12.52
N LEU A 213 22.15 -24.15 -11.49
CA LEU A 213 23.43 -24.73 -11.10
C LEU A 213 23.69 -26.11 -11.78
N GLN A 214 22.68 -26.70 -12.39
CA GLN A 214 22.79 -27.91 -13.25
C GLN A 214 23.21 -27.55 -14.68
#